data_3ef468905d939269f082174c8de7c857
#
_entry.id   3ef468905d939269f082174c8de7c857
#
_cell.length_a   1.000
_cell.length_b   1.000
_cell.length_c   1.000
_cell.angle_alpha   90.00
_cell.angle_beta   90.00
_cell.angle_gamma   90.00
#
_symmetry.space_group_name_H-M   'P 1'
#
loop_
_entity.id
_entity.type
_entity.pdbx_description
1 polymer ?
#
loop_
_entity_poly.entity_id
_entity_poly.type
_entity_poly.pdbx_seq_one_letter_code
_entity_poly.pdbx_strand_id
1 'polypeptide(L)'
;MADTTRSLAALQTLLADNSSGDISAQDARDFLVSTYKPQAWPTGGRLTTESGVGVSTSDRTAQSTIYYTPFAHNAIGLYDGTSWTLFTFTERSLALSGLTSGKNYDVFLYDNAGTLTLELSAAWTNDTTRADALTTQDGVLVKSGATTRRYLGTIRTTGTTTTEDSAAKRFVWNWQNQVRRELYVIDATSSWTLGASSSWSQRGSKQVEAVIGQATHVCLDLNAMCSAGGSGGACVGIGTDSTSATDSLAISPQHNVTTVVNIVAQLRKTHTLGYHFWAWLENAVTATATYFGGNPSPTRQYSGITGFVMG
;
A
#
# COMPACT_ATOMS: atom_id res chain seq x y z
N MET A 1 -12.30 8.48 -45.39
CA MET A 1 -12.67 9.53 -44.44
C MET A 1 -12.26 9.05 -43.08
N ALA A 2 -11.68 9.89 -42.25
CA ALA A 2 -11.27 9.45 -40.90
C ALA A 2 -12.52 9.29 -39.99
N ASP A 3 -12.49 8.29 -39.08
CA ASP A 3 -13.57 8.07 -38.13
C ASP A 3 -13.57 9.19 -37.07
N THR A 4 -14.75 9.68 -36.69
CA THR A 4 -14.90 10.83 -35.81
C THR A 4 -15.68 10.47 -34.57
N THR A 5 -15.13 10.72 -33.39
CA THR A 5 -15.86 10.59 -32.14
C THR A 5 -16.91 11.71 -32.02
N ARG A 6 -18.16 11.34 -31.74
CA ARG A 6 -19.30 12.24 -31.63
C ARG A 6 -19.90 12.24 -30.24
N SER A 7 -20.52 13.35 -29.84
CA SER A 7 -21.31 13.40 -28.61
C SER A 7 -22.58 12.55 -28.72
N LEU A 8 -23.17 12.15 -27.60
CA LEU A 8 -24.42 11.42 -27.57
C LEU A 8 -25.53 12.18 -28.29
N ALA A 9 -25.63 13.50 -28.09
CA ALA A 9 -26.63 14.32 -28.78
C ALA A 9 -26.40 14.35 -30.30
N ALA A 10 -25.14 14.40 -30.77
CA ALA A 10 -24.81 14.33 -32.17
C ALA A 10 -25.13 12.95 -32.77
N LEU A 11 -24.93 11.86 -32.02
CA LEU A 11 -25.34 10.51 -32.45
C LEU A 11 -26.85 10.34 -32.52
N GLN A 12 -27.58 10.88 -31.54
CA GLN A 12 -29.05 10.85 -31.53
C GLN A 12 -29.62 11.62 -32.73
N THR A 13 -29.01 12.74 -33.13
CA THR A 13 -29.41 13.50 -34.32
C THR A 13 -29.08 12.73 -35.61
N LEU A 14 -27.91 12.08 -35.64
CA LEU A 14 -27.42 11.34 -36.82
C LEU A 14 -28.23 10.05 -37.07
N LEU A 15 -28.66 9.39 -35.98
CA LEU A 15 -29.44 8.18 -36.00
C LEU A 15 -30.93 8.41 -35.71
N ALA A 16 -31.39 9.67 -35.77
CA ALA A 16 -32.80 9.98 -35.68
C ALA A 16 -33.58 9.23 -36.77
N ASP A 17 -34.88 9.00 -36.51
CA ASP A 17 -35.76 8.13 -37.29
C ASP A 17 -35.52 8.27 -38.79
N ASN A 18 -34.83 7.27 -39.34
CA ASN A 18 -34.33 7.30 -40.72
C ASN A 18 -35.40 6.77 -41.68
N SER A 19 -36.33 7.64 -42.02
CA SER A 19 -37.38 7.32 -42.98
C SER A 19 -36.89 7.26 -44.47
N SER A 20 -35.66 7.72 -44.71
CA SER A 20 -35.10 7.83 -46.08
C SER A 20 -33.90 6.88 -46.34
N GLY A 21 -33.44 6.11 -45.39
CA GLY A 21 -32.33 5.18 -45.57
C GLY A 21 -30.93 5.83 -45.58
N ASP A 22 -30.79 7.00 -44.96
CA ASP A 22 -29.59 7.83 -45.04
C ASP A 22 -28.48 7.52 -44.04
N ILE A 23 -28.59 6.40 -43.26
CA ILE A 23 -27.47 5.99 -42.40
C ILE A 23 -26.36 5.43 -43.27
N SER A 24 -25.30 6.20 -43.41
CA SER A 24 -24.13 5.83 -44.19
C SER A 24 -23.22 4.83 -43.43
N ALA A 25 -22.35 4.15 -44.17
CA ALA A 25 -21.30 3.35 -43.56
C ALA A 25 -20.36 4.17 -42.64
N GLN A 26 -20.23 5.47 -42.88
CA GLN A 26 -19.48 6.38 -42.03
C GLN A 26 -20.20 6.63 -40.70
N ASP A 27 -21.52 6.83 -40.73
CA ASP A 27 -22.32 7.05 -39.53
C ASP A 27 -22.28 5.81 -38.59
N ALA A 28 -22.32 4.61 -39.20
CA ALA A 28 -22.14 3.38 -38.46
C ALA A 28 -20.74 3.25 -37.81
N ARG A 29 -19.70 3.68 -38.50
CA ARG A 29 -18.33 3.71 -37.92
C ARG A 29 -18.22 4.75 -36.81
N ASP A 30 -18.76 5.96 -37.05
CA ASP A 30 -18.77 7.04 -36.04
C ASP A 30 -19.56 6.61 -34.78
N PHE A 31 -20.66 5.87 -34.95
CA PHE A 31 -21.39 5.28 -33.84
C PHE A 31 -20.52 4.28 -33.06
N LEU A 32 -19.87 3.34 -33.77
CA LEU A 32 -18.98 2.36 -33.14
C LEU A 32 -17.83 3.02 -32.38
N VAL A 33 -17.14 3.98 -32.96
CA VAL A 33 -16.03 4.72 -32.32
C VAL A 33 -16.51 5.54 -31.13
N SER A 34 -17.74 6.11 -31.23
CA SER A 34 -18.30 6.94 -30.15
C SER A 34 -18.85 6.10 -28.98
N THR A 35 -19.37 4.91 -29.25
CA THR A 35 -19.86 3.96 -28.22
C THR A 35 -18.74 3.14 -27.63
N TYR A 36 -17.70 2.83 -28.40
CA TYR A 36 -16.47 2.24 -27.90
C TYR A 36 -15.63 3.31 -27.25
N LYS A 37 -16.05 3.79 -26.07
CA LYS A 37 -15.15 4.57 -25.22
C LYS A 37 -14.05 3.61 -24.75
N PRO A 38 -12.76 3.86 -25.13
CA PRO A 38 -11.66 3.13 -24.51
C PRO A 38 -11.84 3.29 -23.01
N GLN A 39 -12.00 2.17 -22.31
CA GLN A 39 -12.29 2.24 -20.89
C GLN A 39 -11.04 2.78 -20.19
N ALA A 40 -11.15 3.98 -19.61
CA ALA A 40 -10.12 4.54 -18.72
C ALA A 40 -9.80 3.62 -17.53
N TRP A 41 -10.70 2.70 -17.24
CA TRP A 41 -10.75 1.87 -16.05
C TRP A 41 -9.82 0.64 -16.04
N PRO A 42 -9.54 -0.11 -17.15
CA PRO A 42 -8.70 -1.29 -17.04
C PRO A 42 -7.32 -0.94 -16.49
N THR A 43 -6.94 -1.65 -15.43
CA THR A 43 -5.60 -1.60 -14.83
C THR A 43 -5.28 -3.01 -14.37
N GLY A 44 -4.79 -3.85 -15.28
CA GLY A 44 -4.65 -5.28 -15.04
C GLY A 44 -3.39 -5.68 -14.26
N GLY A 45 -2.43 -4.78 -14.11
CA GLY A 45 -1.15 -5.06 -13.47
C GLY A 45 -1.08 -4.66 -12.01
N ARG A 46 0.03 -5.08 -11.38
CA ARG A 46 0.45 -4.67 -10.03
C ARG A 46 1.92 -4.28 -10.01
N LEU A 47 2.25 -3.32 -9.13
CA LEU A 47 3.64 -3.07 -8.75
C LEU A 47 4.12 -4.18 -7.81
N THR A 48 5.31 -4.65 -8.05
CA THR A 48 5.96 -5.71 -7.29
C THR A 48 7.48 -5.53 -7.31
N THR A 49 8.18 -6.21 -6.42
CA THR A 49 9.64 -6.31 -6.39
C THR A 49 10.16 -7.64 -6.93
N GLU A 50 9.27 -8.50 -7.44
CA GLU A 50 9.60 -9.82 -7.96
C GLU A 50 9.10 -9.97 -9.40
N SER A 51 10.04 -10.18 -10.34
CA SER A 51 9.70 -10.33 -11.76
C SER A 51 8.76 -11.50 -12.00
N GLY A 52 7.71 -11.28 -12.77
CA GLY A 52 6.71 -12.30 -13.14
C GLY A 52 5.72 -12.66 -12.04
N VAL A 53 5.84 -12.07 -10.83
CA VAL A 53 5.02 -12.41 -9.67
C VAL A 53 4.25 -11.18 -9.19
N GLY A 54 2.94 -11.17 -9.35
CA GLY A 54 2.09 -10.05 -8.95
C GLY A 54 1.97 -9.85 -7.43
N VAL A 55 2.14 -10.92 -6.65
CA VAL A 55 2.13 -10.90 -5.17
C VAL A 55 3.21 -11.83 -4.65
N SER A 56 4.33 -11.27 -4.18
CA SER A 56 5.37 -12.04 -3.51
C SER A 56 4.86 -12.66 -2.21
N THR A 57 5.19 -13.92 -2.00
CA THR A 57 4.90 -14.68 -0.77
C THR A 57 6.11 -14.81 0.16
N SER A 58 7.28 -14.33 -0.28
CA SER A 58 8.52 -14.28 0.51
C SER A 58 8.97 -12.85 0.74
N ASP A 59 9.79 -12.64 1.76
CA ASP A 59 10.39 -11.34 2.04
C ASP A 59 11.36 -10.93 0.94
N ARG A 60 11.14 -9.75 0.39
CA ARG A 60 11.93 -9.13 -0.67
C ARG A 60 12.66 -7.91 -0.12
N THR A 61 13.86 -8.12 0.40
CA THR A 61 14.69 -7.05 0.97
C THR A 61 15.72 -6.53 -0.04
N ALA A 62 16.10 -5.26 0.08
CA ALA A 62 17.15 -4.62 -0.74
C ALA A 62 16.93 -4.77 -2.27
N GLN A 63 15.68 -4.65 -2.72
CA GLN A 63 15.35 -4.80 -4.14
C GLN A 63 15.67 -3.53 -4.93
N SER A 64 16.47 -3.67 -5.98
CA SER A 64 16.92 -2.54 -6.83
C SER A 64 16.05 -2.29 -8.06
N THR A 65 15.01 -3.07 -8.25
CA THR A 65 14.09 -2.95 -9.39
C THR A 65 12.66 -3.13 -8.91
N ILE A 66 11.76 -2.29 -9.42
CA ILE A 66 10.33 -2.49 -9.33
C ILE A 66 9.79 -2.92 -10.68
N TYR A 67 8.75 -3.72 -10.66
CA TYR A 67 8.07 -4.25 -11.83
C TYR A 67 6.60 -3.86 -11.81
N TYR A 68 6.04 -3.63 -12.97
CA TYR A 68 4.60 -3.60 -13.18
C TYR A 68 4.22 -4.85 -13.97
N THR A 69 3.71 -5.85 -13.26
CA THR A 69 3.48 -7.21 -13.74
C THR A 69 2.00 -7.42 -14.02
N PRO A 70 1.59 -8.04 -15.15
CA PRO A 70 0.21 -8.48 -15.35
C PRO A 70 -0.29 -9.31 -14.16
N PHE A 71 -1.50 -9.00 -13.65
CA PHE A 71 -2.08 -9.66 -12.48
C PHE A 71 -3.53 -10.10 -12.72
N ALA A 72 -4.47 -9.16 -12.81
CA ALA A 72 -5.86 -9.50 -13.15
C ALA A 72 -6.01 -9.75 -14.66
N HIS A 73 -5.31 -8.98 -15.46
CA HIS A 73 -5.20 -9.12 -16.92
C HIS A 73 -4.01 -8.25 -17.41
N ASN A 74 -3.72 -8.30 -18.71
CA ASN A 74 -2.61 -7.59 -19.32
C ASN A 74 -3.00 -6.30 -20.07
N ALA A 75 -4.06 -5.63 -19.66
CA ALA A 75 -4.53 -4.41 -20.30
C ALA A 75 -4.50 -3.22 -19.33
N ILE A 76 -4.22 -2.03 -19.86
CA ILE A 76 -4.25 -0.76 -19.13
C ILE A 76 -4.71 0.37 -20.05
N GLY A 77 -5.63 1.23 -19.55
CA GLY A 77 -5.98 2.47 -20.22
C GLY A 77 -4.98 3.58 -19.91
N LEU A 78 -4.45 4.28 -20.92
CA LEU A 78 -3.61 5.45 -20.75
C LEU A 78 -4.21 6.63 -21.50
N TYR A 79 -4.07 7.82 -20.92
CA TYR A 79 -4.50 9.08 -21.53
C TYR A 79 -3.36 9.66 -22.38
N ASP A 80 -3.63 10.01 -23.62
CA ASP A 80 -2.62 10.56 -24.54
C ASP A 80 -2.55 12.10 -24.54
N GLY A 81 -3.39 12.75 -23.72
CA GLY A 81 -3.59 14.20 -23.70
C GLY A 81 -4.91 14.64 -24.32
N THR A 82 -5.57 13.76 -25.05
CA THR A 82 -6.85 14.02 -25.75
C THR A 82 -7.88 12.95 -25.46
N SER A 83 -7.47 11.69 -25.48
CA SER A 83 -8.34 10.53 -25.34
C SER A 83 -7.66 9.40 -24.55
N TRP A 84 -8.48 8.47 -24.06
CA TRP A 84 -8.00 7.25 -23.45
C TRP A 84 -7.79 6.16 -24.51
N THR A 85 -6.63 5.53 -24.48
CA THR A 85 -6.28 4.40 -25.33
C THR A 85 -6.00 3.17 -24.49
N LEU A 86 -6.56 2.03 -24.90
CA LEU A 86 -6.32 0.75 -24.24
C LEU A 86 -5.05 0.11 -24.82
N PHE A 87 -4.09 -0.17 -23.94
CA PHE A 87 -2.86 -0.87 -24.26
C PHE A 87 -2.87 -2.28 -23.67
N THR A 88 -2.34 -3.24 -24.39
CA THR A 88 -1.89 -4.52 -23.82
C THR A 88 -0.41 -4.42 -23.49
N PHE A 89 0.01 -5.06 -22.39
CA PHE A 89 1.39 -4.99 -21.94
C PHE A 89 1.92 -6.33 -21.45
N THR A 90 3.21 -6.52 -21.61
CA THR A 90 4.01 -7.47 -20.86
C THR A 90 4.63 -6.74 -19.66
N GLU A 91 5.24 -7.45 -18.74
CA GLU A 91 5.91 -6.85 -17.59
C GLU A 91 6.77 -5.65 -17.97
N ARG A 92 6.67 -4.57 -17.21
CA ARG A 92 7.55 -3.38 -17.30
C ARG A 92 8.39 -3.31 -16.03
N SER A 93 9.65 -2.92 -16.19
CA SER A 93 10.57 -2.79 -15.06
C SER A 93 11.15 -1.39 -14.99
N LEU A 94 11.52 -0.98 -13.77
CA LEU A 94 12.21 0.28 -13.51
C LEU A 94 13.31 0.03 -12.48
N ALA A 95 14.56 0.21 -12.89
CA ALA A 95 15.70 0.17 -11.99
C ALA A 95 15.70 1.40 -11.07
N LEU A 96 15.90 1.18 -9.78
CA LEU A 96 16.00 2.24 -8.79
C LEU A 96 17.43 2.76 -8.75
N SER A 97 17.62 4.05 -9.01
CA SER A 97 18.95 4.67 -9.00
C SER A 97 18.88 6.16 -8.67
N GLY A 98 19.88 6.67 -7.96
CA GLY A 98 20.00 8.10 -7.65
C GLY A 98 18.89 8.64 -6.73
N LEU A 99 18.21 7.77 -5.99
CA LEU A 99 17.11 8.13 -5.11
C LEU A 99 17.61 8.60 -3.74
N THR A 100 16.76 9.27 -2.98
CA THR A 100 17.03 9.59 -1.58
C THR A 100 16.54 8.44 -0.71
N SER A 101 17.40 7.93 0.17
CA SER A 101 17.05 6.87 1.13
C SER A 101 15.95 7.33 2.09
N GLY A 102 15.02 6.43 2.44
CA GLY A 102 13.94 6.71 3.39
C GLY A 102 12.90 7.70 2.87
N LYS A 103 12.73 7.85 1.56
CA LYS A 103 11.72 8.72 0.95
C LYS A 103 10.68 7.93 0.17
N ASN A 104 9.50 8.51 0.09
CA ASN A 104 8.41 7.98 -0.72
C ASN A 104 8.49 8.54 -2.15
N TYR A 105 8.08 7.72 -3.12
CA TYR A 105 7.98 8.08 -4.54
C TYR A 105 6.70 7.50 -5.12
N ASP A 106 5.96 8.29 -5.88
CA ASP A 106 4.85 7.78 -6.67
C ASP A 106 5.37 7.14 -7.96
N VAL A 107 4.72 6.08 -8.40
CA VAL A 107 5.04 5.34 -9.62
C VAL A 107 3.96 5.60 -10.64
N PHE A 108 4.36 6.04 -11.83
CA PHE A 108 3.50 6.31 -12.96
C PHE A 108 3.81 5.40 -14.13
N LEU A 109 2.82 5.20 -14.99
CA LEU A 109 2.99 4.57 -16.30
C LEU A 109 2.45 5.50 -17.38
N TYR A 110 3.15 5.56 -18.50
CA TYR A 110 2.72 6.34 -19.66
C TYR A 110 3.19 5.68 -20.96
N ASP A 111 2.57 6.09 -22.07
CA ASP A 111 3.03 5.74 -23.41
C ASP A 111 4.13 6.71 -23.85
N ASN A 112 5.32 6.18 -24.06
CA ASN A 112 6.44 6.90 -24.63
C ASN A 112 6.61 6.51 -26.11
N ALA A 113 5.83 7.16 -26.99
CA ALA A 113 5.85 6.91 -28.42
C ALA A 113 5.71 5.41 -28.80
N GLY A 114 4.72 4.74 -28.24
CA GLY A 114 4.44 3.32 -28.47
C GLY A 114 5.13 2.37 -27.47
N THR A 115 5.95 2.89 -26.56
CA THR A 115 6.63 2.10 -25.54
C THR A 115 6.11 2.46 -24.14
N LEU A 116 5.42 1.52 -23.48
CA LEU A 116 4.96 1.73 -22.13
C LEU A 116 6.14 1.83 -21.15
N THR A 117 6.23 2.95 -20.46
CA THR A 117 7.38 3.33 -19.64
C THR A 117 6.95 3.67 -18.21
N LEU A 118 7.66 3.11 -17.22
CA LEU A 118 7.50 3.48 -15.81
C LEU A 118 8.33 4.73 -15.49
N GLU A 119 7.77 5.60 -14.66
CA GLU A 119 8.40 6.83 -14.18
C GLU A 119 8.18 6.98 -12.67
N LEU A 120 9.18 7.46 -11.93
CA LEU A 120 9.02 7.89 -10.54
C LEU A 120 8.73 9.39 -10.47
N SER A 121 7.98 9.78 -9.46
CA SER A 121 7.85 11.20 -9.06
C SER A 121 9.20 11.75 -8.56
N ALA A 122 9.26 13.05 -8.31
CA ALA A 122 10.22 13.57 -7.35
C ALA A 122 10.00 12.93 -5.96
N ALA A 123 11.07 12.88 -5.13
CA ALA A 123 10.94 12.42 -3.75
C ALA A 123 9.89 13.24 -3.01
N TRP A 124 9.02 12.59 -2.24
CA TRP A 124 8.06 13.33 -1.41
C TRP A 124 8.79 14.30 -0.48
N THR A 125 8.20 15.44 -0.22
CA THR A 125 8.81 16.49 0.63
C THR A 125 9.00 16.01 2.05
N ASN A 126 8.06 15.23 2.56
CA ASN A 126 8.15 14.54 3.86
C ASN A 126 7.38 13.20 3.76
N ASP A 127 7.23 12.49 4.89
CA ASP A 127 6.60 11.18 4.91
C ASP A 127 5.12 11.17 4.51
N THR A 128 4.44 12.31 4.55
CA THR A 128 2.99 12.43 4.29
C THR A 128 2.62 13.40 3.17
N THR A 129 3.60 14.07 2.55
CA THR A 129 3.34 15.12 1.55
C THR A 129 4.06 14.82 0.25
N ARG A 130 3.30 14.64 -0.83
CA ARG A 130 3.82 14.50 -2.18
C ARG A 130 4.51 15.77 -2.67
N ALA A 131 5.61 15.60 -3.42
CA ALA A 131 6.20 16.69 -4.19
C ALA A 131 5.41 16.94 -5.48
N ASP A 132 5.04 15.85 -6.17
CA ASP A 132 4.20 15.89 -7.35
C ASP A 132 2.74 15.58 -6.95
N ALA A 133 1.86 16.56 -7.02
CA ALA A 133 0.45 16.36 -6.70
C ALA A 133 -0.22 15.38 -7.68
N LEU A 134 -1.23 14.66 -7.22
CA LEU A 134 -2.14 13.89 -8.08
C LEU A 134 -3.38 14.72 -8.40
N THR A 135 -3.94 14.48 -9.57
CA THR A 135 -5.25 14.96 -9.99
C THR A 135 -6.03 13.82 -10.64
N THR A 136 -7.27 14.07 -11.03
CA THR A 136 -8.06 13.09 -11.77
C THR A 136 -8.28 13.54 -13.21
N GLN A 137 -8.09 12.60 -14.13
CA GLN A 137 -8.53 12.72 -15.52
C GLN A 137 -9.63 11.68 -15.73
N ASP A 138 -10.86 12.14 -15.97
CA ASP A 138 -12.05 11.27 -16.12
C ASP A 138 -12.20 10.22 -15.00
N GLY A 139 -11.91 10.64 -13.75
CA GLY A 139 -12.00 9.78 -12.56
C GLY A 139 -10.78 8.89 -12.30
N VAL A 140 -9.77 8.88 -13.17
CA VAL A 140 -8.52 8.14 -12.98
C VAL A 140 -7.44 9.04 -12.40
N LEU A 141 -6.71 8.57 -11.40
CA LEU A 141 -5.58 9.32 -10.82
C LEU A 141 -4.42 9.40 -11.79
N VAL A 142 -3.96 10.62 -12.00
CA VAL A 142 -2.82 10.98 -12.86
C VAL A 142 -1.94 12.03 -12.17
N LYS A 143 -0.73 12.24 -12.69
CA LYS A 143 0.18 13.29 -12.23
C LYS A 143 -0.40 14.66 -12.60
N SER A 144 -0.50 15.57 -11.62
CA SER A 144 -0.91 16.95 -11.86
C SER A 144 0.09 17.65 -12.78
N GLY A 145 -0.41 18.38 -13.79
CA GLY A 145 0.42 19.04 -14.80
C GLY A 145 1.01 18.10 -15.87
N ALA A 146 0.78 16.77 -15.76
CA ALA A 146 1.22 15.78 -16.74
C ALA A 146 0.21 14.61 -16.80
N THR A 147 -1.01 14.90 -17.24
CA THR A 147 -2.16 13.97 -17.18
C THR A 147 -1.98 12.67 -17.98
N THR A 148 -0.98 12.61 -18.86
CA THR A 148 -0.58 11.36 -19.54
C THR A 148 0.11 10.36 -18.63
N ARG A 149 0.52 10.74 -17.40
CA ARG A 149 1.19 9.88 -16.41
C ARG A 149 0.16 9.30 -15.48
N ARG A 150 -0.28 8.06 -15.75
CA ARG A 150 -1.24 7.33 -14.92
C ARG A 150 -0.57 6.86 -13.63
N TYR A 151 -1.17 7.19 -12.50
CA TYR A 151 -0.70 6.74 -11.18
C TYR A 151 -1.00 5.25 -10.97
N LEU A 152 0.03 4.49 -10.59
CA LEU A 152 -0.07 3.07 -10.30
C LEU A 152 -0.02 2.77 -8.81
N GLY A 153 0.79 3.50 -8.06
CA GLY A 153 1.02 3.27 -6.64
C GLY A 153 2.21 4.05 -6.11
N THR A 154 2.63 3.73 -4.90
CA THR A 154 3.71 4.43 -4.18
C THR A 154 4.71 3.42 -3.64
N ILE A 155 6.00 3.77 -3.70
CA ILE A 155 7.07 3.01 -3.06
C ILE A 155 7.78 3.86 -2.01
N ARG A 156 8.45 3.19 -1.04
CA ARG A 156 9.41 3.81 -0.12
C ARG A 156 10.78 3.18 -0.30
N THR A 157 11.80 4.02 -0.36
CA THR A 157 13.18 3.56 -0.49
C THR A 157 13.79 3.16 0.85
N THR A 158 14.63 2.13 0.85
CA THR A 158 15.49 1.73 1.99
C THR A 158 16.95 2.15 1.80
N GLY A 159 17.31 2.55 0.60
CA GLY A 159 18.61 3.05 0.20
C GLY A 159 18.50 3.95 -1.01
N THR A 160 19.61 4.38 -1.57
CA THR A 160 19.64 5.24 -2.78
C THR A 160 19.30 4.49 -4.07
N THR A 161 19.25 3.17 -4.00
CA THR A 161 18.98 2.27 -5.13
C THR A 161 18.05 1.11 -4.76
N THR A 162 17.46 1.12 -3.55
CA THR A 162 16.73 -0.05 -3.06
C THR A 162 15.42 0.31 -2.40
N THR A 163 14.48 -0.63 -2.48
CA THR A 163 13.22 -0.69 -1.72
C THR A 163 13.08 -2.07 -1.05
N GLU A 164 12.00 -2.27 -0.30
CA GLU A 164 11.70 -3.51 0.41
C GLU A 164 10.20 -3.84 0.33
N ASP A 165 9.87 -5.12 0.22
CA ASP A 165 8.51 -5.64 0.40
C ASP A 165 8.60 -6.94 1.20
N SER A 166 8.67 -6.81 2.52
CA SER A 166 8.77 -7.90 3.49
C SER A 166 7.58 -7.89 4.43
N ALA A 167 7.41 -8.95 5.22
CA ALA A 167 6.34 -8.98 6.21
C ALA A 167 6.50 -7.90 7.30
N ALA A 168 7.71 -7.44 7.57
CA ALA A 168 7.95 -6.32 8.48
C ALA A 168 7.75 -4.95 7.81
N LYS A 169 7.95 -4.86 6.48
CA LYS A 169 7.97 -3.58 5.74
C LYS A 169 7.29 -3.70 4.38
N ARG A 170 6.07 -3.21 4.28
CA ARG A 170 5.34 -3.13 3.01
C ARG A 170 5.58 -1.78 2.34
N PHE A 171 6.68 -1.68 1.58
CA PHE A 171 7.13 -0.45 0.93
C PHE A 171 6.80 -0.38 -0.55
N VAL A 172 5.92 -1.27 -1.04
CA VAL A 172 5.30 -1.20 -2.35
C VAL A 172 3.79 -1.26 -2.19
N TRP A 173 3.13 -0.13 -2.43
CA TRP A 173 1.69 0.02 -2.32
C TRP A 173 1.05 0.24 -3.69
N ASN A 174 -0.04 -0.46 -3.98
CA ASN A 174 -0.77 -0.41 -5.23
C ASN A 174 -2.06 0.38 -5.09
N TRP A 175 -2.36 1.28 -6.04
CA TRP A 175 -3.65 1.96 -6.08
C TRP A 175 -4.78 1.05 -6.56
N GLN A 176 -4.52 0.25 -7.59
CA GLN A 176 -5.47 -0.71 -8.15
C GLN A 176 -5.03 -2.15 -7.84
N ASN A 177 -5.95 -3.08 -7.96
CA ASN A 177 -5.70 -4.51 -7.71
C ASN A 177 -5.08 -4.77 -6.32
N GLN A 178 -5.53 -4.01 -5.32
CA GLN A 178 -5.07 -4.17 -3.94
C GLN A 178 -5.40 -5.57 -3.44
N VAL A 179 -4.46 -6.14 -2.70
CA VAL A 179 -4.62 -7.40 -1.99
C VAL A 179 -4.22 -7.20 -0.53
N ARG A 180 -4.68 -8.11 0.31
CA ARG A 180 -4.24 -8.17 1.69
C ARG A 180 -2.74 -8.51 1.72
N ARG A 181 -1.93 -7.60 2.30
CA ARG A 181 -0.49 -7.78 2.52
C ARG A 181 -0.23 -7.99 4.01
N GLU A 182 0.25 -9.17 4.36
CA GLU A 182 0.51 -9.50 5.76
C GLU A 182 1.62 -8.64 6.34
N LEU A 183 1.40 -8.19 7.57
CA LEU A 183 2.38 -7.47 8.39
C LEU A 183 2.63 -8.27 9.66
N TYR A 184 3.88 -8.61 9.94
CA TYR A 184 4.21 -9.20 11.23
C TYR A 184 5.65 -8.94 11.67
N VAL A 185 5.84 -8.86 12.98
CA VAL A 185 7.12 -8.93 13.67
C VAL A 185 6.96 -9.72 14.95
N ILE A 186 7.84 -10.69 15.17
CA ILE A 186 7.82 -11.58 16.34
C ILE A 186 9.10 -11.35 17.14
N ASP A 187 9.02 -11.48 18.47
CA ASP A 187 10.19 -11.53 19.34
C ASP A 187 10.48 -12.98 19.75
N ALA A 188 11.66 -13.46 19.38
CA ALA A 188 12.12 -14.81 19.73
C ALA A 188 12.89 -14.87 21.06
N THR A 189 13.05 -13.74 21.76
CA THR A 189 13.69 -13.71 23.10
C THR A 189 12.84 -14.48 24.08
N SER A 190 13.44 -15.40 24.84
CA SER A 190 12.67 -16.26 25.75
C SER A 190 11.89 -15.49 26.79
N SER A 191 12.51 -14.47 27.41
CA SER A 191 11.83 -13.52 28.31
C SER A 191 12.66 -12.27 28.51
N TRP A 192 11.99 -11.21 28.95
CA TRP A 192 12.62 -9.95 29.39
C TRP A 192 11.77 -9.30 30.47
N THR A 193 12.37 -8.38 31.22
CA THR A 193 11.67 -7.64 32.27
C THR A 193 11.58 -6.16 31.89
N LEU A 194 10.47 -5.54 32.25
CA LEU A 194 10.26 -4.10 32.22
C LEU A 194 10.04 -3.63 33.66
N GLY A 195 10.86 -2.70 34.12
CA GLY A 195 10.68 -2.05 35.42
C GLY A 195 9.43 -1.18 35.45
N ALA A 196 8.88 -0.94 36.65
CA ALA A 196 7.72 -0.08 36.82
C ALA A 196 7.95 1.29 36.19
N SER A 197 7.01 1.74 35.38
CA SER A 197 7.07 3.03 34.66
C SER A 197 5.66 3.56 34.42
N SER A 198 5.51 4.87 34.49
CA SER A 198 4.29 5.55 34.05
C SER A 198 4.26 5.83 32.54
N SER A 199 5.33 5.52 31.83
CA SER A 199 5.48 5.80 30.41
C SER A 199 5.50 4.51 29.60
N TRP A 200 4.96 4.57 28.40
CA TRP A 200 5.10 3.53 27.40
C TRP A 200 6.53 3.51 26.83
N SER A 201 7.01 2.31 26.55
CA SER A 201 8.33 2.13 25.93
C SER A 201 8.25 1.08 24.81
N GLN A 202 8.96 1.33 23.73
CA GLN A 202 9.03 0.39 22.62
C GLN A 202 9.84 -0.84 23.01
N ARG A 203 9.34 -2.01 22.67
CA ARG A 203 10.07 -3.27 22.80
C ARG A 203 11.22 -3.33 21.80
N GLY A 204 12.41 -2.95 22.19
CA GLY A 204 13.55 -2.83 21.29
C GLY A 204 13.20 -1.97 20.07
N SER A 205 13.42 -2.51 18.87
CA SER A 205 12.99 -1.88 17.61
C SER A 205 11.84 -2.65 16.93
N LYS A 206 11.00 -3.34 17.74
CA LYS A 206 9.90 -4.15 17.20
C LYS A 206 8.78 -3.26 16.71
N GLN A 207 8.60 -3.25 15.39
CA GLN A 207 7.55 -2.52 14.69
C GLN A 207 7.30 -3.14 13.32
N VAL A 208 6.13 -2.88 12.76
CA VAL A 208 5.82 -3.12 11.35
C VAL A 208 5.64 -1.79 10.64
N GLU A 209 5.94 -1.73 9.36
CA GLU A 209 6.01 -0.49 8.59
C GLU A 209 5.30 -0.65 7.25
N ALA A 210 4.67 0.42 6.76
CA ALA A 210 4.14 0.44 5.41
C ALA A 210 4.17 1.85 4.80
N VAL A 211 4.25 1.92 3.47
CA VAL A 211 3.89 3.11 2.72
C VAL A 211 2.46 2.97 2.23
N ILE A 212 1.68 4.03 2.33
CA ILE A 212 0.27 4.13 1.93
C ILE A 212 0.13 5.25 0.92
N GLY A 213 -0.28 4.92 -0.31
CA GLY A 213 -0.40 5.91 -1.37
C GLY A 213 -1.75 6.66 -1.38
N GLN A 214 -2.79 6.08 -0.81
CA GLN A 214 -4.10 6.68 -0.58
C GLN A 214 -4.67 6.09 0.72
N ALA A 215 -5.59 6.79 1.37
CA ALA A 215 -6.15 6.31 2.63
C ALA A 215 -6.59 4.85 2.54
N THR A 216 -6.12 4.02 3.46
CA THR A 216 -6.41 2.58 3.49
C THR A 216 -6.58 2.06 4.92
N HIS A 217 -7.25 0.92 5.03
CA HIS A 217 -7.49 0.29 6.32
C HIS A 217 -6.33 -0.62 6.73
N VAL A 218 -5.93 -0.50 8.00
CA VAL A 218 -4.89 -1.32 8.63
C VAL A 218 -5.51 -2.07 9.80
N CYS A 219 -5.21 -3.36 9.88
CA CYS A 219 -5.64 -4.25 10.95
C CYS A 219 -4.41 -4.90 11.58
N LEU A 220 -4.16 -4.64 12.86
CA LEU A 220 -3.05 -5.23 13.60
C LEU A 220 -3.52 -5.77 14.93
N ASP A 221 -2.96 -6.89 15.35
CA ASP A 221 -3.07 -7.48 16.66
C ASP A 221 -1.66 -7.59 17.27
N LEU A 222 -1.47 -7.00 18.43
CA LEU A 222 -0.29 -7.21 19.26
C LEU A 222 -0.64 -8.21 20.35
N ASN A 223 -0.09 -9.41 20.26
CA ASN A 223 -0.17 -10.43 21.28
C ASN A 223 1.10 -10.41 22.12
N ALA A 224 0.98 -10.44 23.43
CA ALA A 224 2.12 -10.59 24.33
C ALA A 224 1.79 -11.49 25.51
N MET A 225 2.68 -12.44 25.76
CA MET A 225 2.65 -13.25 26.96
C MET A 225 3.35 -12.48 28.08
N CYS A 226 2.72 -12.34 29.23
CA CYS A 226 3.30 -11.62 30.35
C CYS A 226 2.87 -12.15 31.71
N SER A 227 3.63 -11.79 32.75
CA SER A 227 3.26 -11.89 34.13
C SER A 227 3.67 -10.62 34.87
N ALA A 228 2.95 -10.24 35.90
CA ALA A 228 3.28 -9.10 36.74
C ALA A 228 3.36 -9.53 38.22
N GLY A 229 4.35 -9.03 38.94
CA GLY A 229 4.55 -9.35 40.36
C GLY A 229 3.61 -8.55 41.28
N GLY A 230 3.00 -9.23 42.25
CA GLY A 230 2.28 -8.60 43.36
C GLY A 230 1.13 -7.67 42.92
N SER A 231 1.22 -6.40 43.30
CA SER A 231 0.25 -5.34 42.93
C SER A 231 0.57 -4.64 41.61
N GLY A 232 1.57 -5.15 40.85
CA GLY A 232 1.96 -4.60 39.58
C GLY A 232 1.00 -4.92 38.43
N GLY A 233 1.13 -4.22 37.32
CA GLY A 233 0.32 -4.51 36.14
C GLY A 233 1.18 -4.49 34.89
N ALA A 234 0.92 -5.43 33.97
CA ALA A 234 1.50 -5.45 32.63
C ALA A 234 0.45 -5.08 31.60
N CYS A 235 0.80 -4.26 30.65
CA CYS A 235 -0.04 -3.98 29.48
C CYS A 235 0.82 -3.76 28.24
N VAL A 236 0.21 -3.94 27.07
CA VAL A 236 0.81 -3.66 25.77
C VAL A 236 -0.09 -2.74 24.97
N GLY A 237 0.50 -2.03 24.03
CA GLY A 237 -0.21 -1.16 23.12
C GLY A 237 0.52 -0.99 21.80
N ILE A 238 -0.20 -0.56 20.80
CA ILE A 238 0.37 -0.25 19.48
C ILE A 238 0.52 1.26 19.36
N GLY A 239 1.75 1.72 19.15
CA GLY A 239 2.05 3.12 18.85
C GLY A 239 2.00 3.36 17.35
N THR A 240 1.11 4.24 16.89
CA THR A 240 1.10 4.70 15.49
C THR A 240 2.04 5.88 15.37
N ASP A 241 3.08 5.72 14.55
CA ASP A 241 4.14 6.75 14.31
C ASP A 241 4.77 7.27 15.61
N SER A 242 4.75 6.44 16.63
CA SER A 242 5.27 6.79 17.96
C SER A 242 5.89 5.58 18.65
N THR A 243 7.03 5.80 19.30
CA THR A 243 7.73 4.79 20.10
C THR A 243 7.48 4.95 21.61
N SER A 244 6.66 5.93 22.01
CA SER A 244 6.39 6.27 23.40
C SER A 244 4.94 6.64 23.70
N ALA A 245 4.06 6.62 22.71
CA ALA A 245 2.62 6.87 22.88
C ALA A 245 1.81 5.85 22.08
N THR A 246 0.83 5.25 22.72
CA THR A 246 -0.09 4.32 22.07
C THR A 246 -1.16 5.07 21.26
N ASP A 247 -1.67 4.42 20.21
CA ASP A 247 -2.96 4.79 19.65
C ASP A 247 -4.05 4.51 20.72
N SER A 248 -4.95 5.44 20.95
CA SER A 248 -5.95 5.39 22.04
C SER A 248 -6.88 4.17 21.99
N LEU A 249 -7.02 3.57 20.81
CA LEU A 249 -7.86 2.39 20.59
C LEU A 249 -7.08 1.06 20.61
N ALA A 250 -5.75 1.11 20.78
CA ALA A 250 -4.89 -0.05 20.64
C ALA A 250 -4.10 -0.33 21.92
N ILE A 251 -4.81 -0.51 23.02
CA ILE A 251 -4.25 -0.81 24.34
C ILE A 251 -4.92 -2.09 24.87
N SER A 252 -4.11 -3.02 25.43
CA SER A 252 -4.65 -4.17 26.14
C SER A 252 -5.20 -3.78 27.50
N PRO A 253 -6.10 -4.57 28.09
CA PRO A 253 -6.37 -4.49 29.51
C PRO A 253 -5.08 -4.65 30.32
N GLN A 254 -5.02 -4.00 31.49
CA GLN A 254 -3.95 -4.19 32.44
C GLN A 254 -4.12 -5.55 33.14
N HIS A 255 -3.08 -6.35 33.20
CA HIS A 255 -3.02 -7.59 33.95
C HIS A 255 -2.06 -7.49 35.14
N ASN A 256 -2.55 -7.89 36.31
CA ASN A 256 -1.83 -7.82 37.58
C ASN A 256 -1.76 -9.20 38.27
N VAL A 257 -1.45 -10.22 37.49
CA VAL A 257 -1.35 -11.61 37.99
C VAL A 257 0.08 -12.13 37.85
N THR A 258 0.49 -12.97 38.82
CA THR A 258 1.80 -13.65 38.78
C THR A 258 1.84 -14.82 37.80
N THR A 259 0.69 -15.34 37.41
CA THR A 259 0.59 -16.37 36.37
C THR A 259 0.81 -15.75 34.99
N VAL A 260 1.47 -16.48 34.09
CA VAL A 260 1.66 -16.06 32.72
C VAL A 260 0.32 -16.07 31.98
N VAL A 261 -0.03 -14.95 31.40
CA VAL A 261 -1.26 -14.75 30.62
C VAL A 261 -0.92 -14.13 29.25
N ASN A 262 -1.81 -14.33 28.31
CA ASN A 262 -1.74 -13.60 27.03
C ASN A 262 -2.60 -12.34 27.10
N ILE A 263 -2.01 -11.20 26.74
CA ILE A 263 -2.70 -9.92 26.61
C ILE A 263 -2.67 -9.47 25.17
N VAL A 264 -3.73 -8.80 24.72
CA VAL A 264 -3.90 -8.42 23.31
C VAL A 264 -4.29 -6.95 23.21
N ALA A 265 -3.56 -6.20 22.38
CA ALA A 265 -3.97 -4.90 21.90
C ALA A 265 -4.33 -5.00 20.42
N GLN A 266 -5.40 -4.33 20.00
CA GLN A 266 -5.91 -4.40 18.64
C GLN A 266 -6.00 -3.02 18.02
N LEU A 267 -5.53 -2.86 16.79
CA LEU A 267 -5.69 -1.67 15.98
C LEU A 267 -6.53 -1.99 14.75
N ARG A 268 -7.62 -1.27 14.56
CA ARG A 268 -8.51 -1.34 13.39
C ARG A 268 -8.82 0.08 12.95
N LYS A 269 -8.05 0.61 12.01
CA LYS A 269 -8.11 2.03 11.70
C LYS A 269 -7.79 2.30 10.23
N THR A 270 -8.44 3.31 9.65
CA THR A 270 -8.04 3.87 8.36
C THR A 270 -6.90 4.86 8.60
N HIS A 271 -5.79 4.64 7.92
CA HIS A 271 -4.64 5.55 7.93
C HIS A 271 -4.64 6.40 6.67
N THR A 272 -4.17 7.62 6.80
CA THR A 272 -3.98 8.55 5.68
C THR A 272 -2.85 8.10 4.77
N LEU A 273 -2.66 8.80 3.66
CA LEU A 273 -1.48 8.58 2.81
C LEU A 273 -0.19 8.91 3.58
N GLY A 274 0.87 8.18 3.26
CA GLY A 274 2.18 8.42 3.85
C GLY A 274 2.93 7.15 4.24
N TYR A 275 4.12 7.36 4.78
CA TYR A 275 4.83 6.32 5.50
C TYR A 275 4.30 6.27 6.93
N HIS A 276 4.02 5.07 7.41
CA HIS A 276 3.60 4.79 8.77
C HIS A 276 4.37 3.62 9.34
N PHE A 277 4.57 3.66 10.67
CA PHE A 277 5.02 2.52 11.42
C PHE A 277 4.14 2.28 12.66
N TRP A 278 4.06 1.02 13.06
CA TRP A 278 3.29 0.60 14.23
C TRP A 278 4.22 -0.11 15.17
N ALA A 279 4.56 0.58 16.26
CA ALA A 279 5.50 0.10 17.26
C ALA A 279 4.82 -0.78 18.31
N TRP A 280 5.49 -1.86 18.70
CA TRP A 280 5.13 -2.64 19.88
C TRP A 280 5.54 -1.88 21.14
N LEU A 281 4.58 -1.43 21.91
CA LEU A 281 4.77 -0.71 23.17
C LEU A 281 4.38 -1.57 24.36
N GLU A 282 5.15 -1.43 25.43
CA GLU A 282 4.97 -2.10 26.72
C GLU A 282 4.89 -1.07 27.84
N ASN A 283 4.11 -1.40 28.87
CA ASN A 283 4.07 -0.66 30.11
C ASN A 283 3.95 -1.59 31.30
N ALA A 284 4.70 -1.28 32.37
CA ALA A 284 4.66 -1.99 33.65
C ALA A 284 4.25 -1.02 34.75
N VAL A 285 3.03 -1.18 35.27
CA VAL A 285 2.44 -0.28 36.24
C VAL A 285 2.75 -0.77 37.65
N THR A 286 3.30 0.09 38.50
CA THR A 286 3.60 -0.08 39.95
C THR A 286 4.60 -1.15 40.34
N ALA A 287 4.84 -2.20 39.54
CA ALA A 287 5.86 -3.21 39.79
C ALA A 287 6.45 -3.73 38.46
N THR A 288 7.58 -4.43 38.55
CA THR A 288 8.22 -5.06 37.38
C THR A 288 7.30 -6.08 36.74
N ALA A 289 7.17 -6.00 35.42
CA ALA A 289 6.51 -7.01 34.59
C ALA A 289 7.56 -7.86 33.85
N THR A 290 7.25 -9.15 33.68
CA THR A 290 8.02 -10.05 32.82
C THR A 290 7.21 -10.37 31.58
N TYR A 291 7.79 -10.16 30.42
CA TYR A 291 7.22 -10.53 29.12
C TYR A 291 7.97 -11.72 28.54
N PHE A 292 7.30 -12.49 27.71
CA PHE A 292 7.83 -13.72 27.13
C PHE A 292 7.64 -13.68 25.62
N GLY A 293 8.69 -14.01 24.88
CA GLY A 293 8.66 -14.12 23.43
C GLY A 293 8.31 -15.53 22.93
N GLY A 294 8.79 -15.85 21.75
CA GLY A 294 8.54 -17.15 21.14
C GLY A 294 9.28 -18.28 21.84
N ASN A 295 8.61 -19.43 22.00
CA ASN A 295 9.26 -20.65 22.46
C ASN A 295 9.65 -21.50 21.24
N PRO A 296 10.94 -21.76 21.00
CA PRO A 296 11.42 -22.24 19.70
C PRO A 296 11.20 -23.73 19.42
N SER A 297 10.88 -24.59 20.40
CA SER A 297 10.81 -26.04 20.09
C SER A 297 10.06 -26.86 21.14
N PRO A 298 8.88 -27.42 20.84
CA PRO A 298 7.95 -26.96 19.81
C PRO A 298 7.38 -25.58 20.17
N THR A 299 7.13 -24.73 19.16
CA THR A 299 6.57 -23.41 19.39
C THR A 299 5.17 -23.53 20.01
N ARG A 300 5.03 -23.13 21.25
CA ARG A 300 3.77 -23.19 22.03
C ARG A 300 3.19 -21.81 22.32
N GLN A 301 4.00 -20.78 22.15
CA GLN A 301 3.63 -19.39 22.37
C GLN A 301 4.45 -18.49 21.45
N TYR A 302 3.90 -17.34 21.09
CA TYR A 302 4.63 -16.24 20.47
C TYR A 302 4.10 -14.91 20.99
N SER A 303 5.00 -13.91 21.04
CA SER A 303 4.61 -12.53 21.23
C SER A 303 5.05 -11.73 20.01
N GLY A 304 4.18 -10.87 19.51
CA GLY A 304 4.44 -10.10 18.32
C GLY A 304 3.25 -9.31 17.82
N ILE A 305 3.53 -8.43 16.87
CA ILE A 305 2.51 -7.77 16.05
C ILE A 305 2.24 -8.66 14.85
N THR A 306 0.98 -8.89 14.55
CA THR A 306 0.50 -9.59 13.35
C THR A 306 -0.69 -8.87 12.77
N GLY A 307 -0.86 -8.90 11.47
CA GLY A 307 -2.01 -8.28 10.83
C GLY A 307 -1.80 -8.05 9.35
N PHE A 308 -2.39 -6.99 8.81
CA PHE A 308 -2.29 -6.69 7.39
C PHE A 308 -2.59 -5.23 7.05
N VAL A 309 -2.13 -4.82 5.88
CA VAL A 309 -2.52 -3.62 5.16
C VAL A 309 -3.02 -4.01 3.76
N MET A 310 -3.96 -3.23 3.20
CA MET A 310 -4.34 -3.36 1.79
C MET A 310 -3.33 -2.59 0.93
N GLY A 311 -2.79 -3.30 -0.09
CA GLY A 311 -1.75 -2.68 -0.92
C GLY A 311 -1.41 -3.45 -2.20
#